data_f85a1ec43a76e6313058004885569974
#
_entry.id   f85a1ec43a76e6313058004885569974
#
_cell.length_a   1.000
_cell.length_b   1.000
_cell.length_c   1.000
_cell.angle_alpha   90.00
_cell.angle_beta   90.00
_cell.angle_gamma   90.00
#
_symmetry.space_group_name_H-M   'P 1'
#
loop_
_entity.id
_entity.type
_entity.pdbx_description
1 polymer ?
#
loop_
_entity_poly.entity_id
_entity_poly.type
_entity_poly.pdbx_seq_one_letter_code
_entity_poly.pdbx_strand_id
1 'polypeptide(L)'
;NKFFSKRRTTNHKKSELSHILLRGILPSVIYKDFKSFSENLTEFQRITSGFYIEKQKGMFLSPQISNIMKYIKNYDNIGIGQSSWGPMAYMFVQSDLHAKELLSIIQNKYNVYNNVQLNIVSPWNTGYKISYK
;
A
#
# COMPACT_ATOMS: atom_id res chain seq x y z
N ASN A 1 15.64 18.62 8.82
CA ASN A 1 14.33 17.91 8.81
C ASN A 1 13.25 18.66 9.58
N LYS A 2 13.03 19.94 9.23
CA LYS A 2 12.00 20.80 9.83
C LYS A 2 10.55 20.32 9.60
N PHE A 3 10.34 19.40 8.64
CA PHE A 3 9.00 18.91 8.30
C PHE A 3 8.45 17.94 9.35
N PHE A 4 9.28 17.01 9.85
CA PHE A 4 8.85 16.06 10.88
C PHE A 4 8.77 16.68 12.28
N SER A 5 9.53 17.75 12.56
CA SER A 5 9.53 18.40 13.88
C SER A 5 8.27 19.24 14.16
N LYS A 6 7.52 19.66 13.12
CA LYS A 6 6.34 20.51 13.26
C LYS A 6 5.00 19.75 13.38
N ARG A 7 4.95 18.44 13.11
CA ARG A 7 3.72 17.68 13.20
C ARG A 7 3.65 16.84 14.49
N ARG A 8 3.03 17.40 15.49
CA ARG A 8 2.46 16.60 16.57
C ARG A 8 1.36 15.73 15.95
N THR A 9 1.68 14.46 15.67
CA THR A 9 0.66 13.44 15.44
C THR A 9 -0.29 13.50 16.61
N THR A 10 -1.57 13.73 16.40
CA THR A 10 -2.51 13.70 17.49
C THR A 10 -2.44 12.31 18.13
N ASN A 11 -2.42 12.23 19.46
CA ASN A 11 -2.32 10.96 20.21
C ASN A 11 -3.40 9.95 19.73
N HIS A 12 -4.55 10.45 19.31
CA HIS A 12 -5.64 9.65 18.72
C HIS A 12 -5.20 8.87 17.48
N LYS A 13 -4.56 9.51 16.49
CA LYS A 13 -4.10 8.81 15.27
C LYS A 13 -3.03 7.78 15.53
N LYS A 14 -2.16 8.00 16.50
CA LYS A 14 -1.15 7.00 16.91
C LYS A 14 -1.81 5.78 17.54
N SER A 15 -2.77 6.01 18.43
CA SER A 15 -3.55 4.94 19.07
C SER A 15 -4.32 4.13 18.04
N GLU A 16 -4.95 4.78 17.05
CA GLU A 16 -5.68 4.16 15.97
C GLU A 16 -4.77 3.28 15.10
N LEU A 17 -3.61 3.77 14.69
CA LEU A 17 -2.62 2.99 13.94
C LEU A 17 -2.11 1.77 14.74
N SER A 18 -1.84 1.94 16.03
CA SER A 18 -1.43 0.83 16.90
C SER A 18 -2.54 -0.20 17.04
N HIS A 19 -3.79 0.23 17.13
CA HIS A 19 -4.95 -0.67 17.19
C HIS A 19 -5.09 -1.49 15.91
N ILE A 20 -5.04 -0.85 14.75
CA ILE A 20 -5.12 -1.54 13.45
C ILE A 20 -3.97 -2.53 13.28
N LEU A 21 -2.75 -2.13 13.66
CA LEU A 21 -1.59 -3.02 13.57
C LEU A 21 -1.75 -4.24 14.48
N LEU A 22 -2.02 -4.02 15.77
CA LEU A 22 -1.99 -5.08 16.79
C LEU A 22 -3.24 -5.95 16.79
N ARG A 23 -4.40 -5.40 16.45
CA ARG A 23 -5.69 -6.12 16.47
C ARG A 23 -6.26 -6.44 15.09
N GLY A 24 -5.71 -5.86 14.05
CA GLY A 24 -6.11 -6.10 12.67
C GLY A 24 -5.04 -6.85 11.88
N ILE A 25 -3.94 -6.16 11.54
CA ILE A 25 -2.92 -6.69 10.61
C ILE A 25 -2.23 -7.94 11.20
N LEU A 26 -1.67 -7.87 12.40
CA LEU A 26 -0.92 -8.99 12.97
C LEU A 26 -1.77 -10.26 13.16
N PRO A 27 -2.99 -10.20 13.72
CA PRO A 27 -3.85 -11.38 13.81
C PRO A 27 -4.21 -11.95 12.44
N SER A 28 -4.54 -11.11 11.46
CA SER A 28 -4.90 -11.57 10.12
C SER A 28 -3.76 -12.33 9.44
N VAL A 29 -2.51 -11.91 9.65
CA VAL A 29 -1.32 -12.65 9.19
C VAL A 29 -1.20 -14.00 9.88
N ILE A 30 -1.37 -14.04 11.22
CA ILE A 30 -1.27 -15.29 12.02
C ILE A 30 -2.34 -16.29 11.59
N TYR A 31 -3.57 -15.83 11.42
CA TYR A 31 -4.71 -16.68 11.04
C TYR A 31 -4.84 -16.90 9.53
N LYS A 32 -3.91 -16.34 8.72
CA LYS A 32 -3.93 -16.41 7.25
C LYS A 32 -5.24 -15.88 6.63
N ASP A 33 -5.85 -14.90 7.29
CA ASP A 33 -7.05 -14.21 6.80
C ASP A 33 -6.63 -13.05 5.89
N PHE A 34 -6.49 -13.36 4.60
CA PHE A 34 -6.04 -12.38 3.61
C PHE A 34 -7.03 -11.21 3.44
N LYS A 35 -8.33 -11.46 3.56
CA LYS A 35 -9.36 -10.42 3.47
C LYS A 35 -9.17 -9.38 4.56
N SER A 36 -9.17 -9.81 5.82
CA SER A 36 -8.94 -8.92 6.96
C SER A 36 -7.57 -8.23 6.88
N PHE A 37 -6.53 -8.92 6.41
CA PHE A 37 -5.22 -8.32 6.17
C PHE A 37 -5.30 -7.16 5.18
N SER A 38 -5.94 -7.37 4.04
CA SER A 38 -6.06 -6.39 2.95
C SER A 38 -6.83 -5.14 3.38
N GLU A 39 -7.94 -5.33 4.08
CA GLU A 39 -8.77 -4.25 4.61
C GLU A 39 -8.01 -3.41 5.64
N ASN A 40 -7.41 -4.07 6.63
CA ASN A 40 -6.66 -3.39 7.69
C ASN A 40 -5.40 -2.69 7.15
N LEU A 41 -4.68 -3.30 6.20
CA LEU A 41 -3.53 -2.68 5.55
C LEU A 41 -3.92 -1.41 4.80
N THR A 42 -5.00 -1.47 4.04
CA THR A 42 -5.52 -0.32 3.28
C THR A 42 -5.95 0.82 4.21
N GLU A 43 -6.61 0.49 5.32
CA GLU A 43 -7.02 1.48 6.32
C GLU A 43 -5.82 2.09 7.05
N PHE A 44 -4.85 1.27 7.45
CA PHE A 44 -3.58 1.73 8.03
C PHE A 44 -2.89 2.73 7.11
N GLN A 45 -2.83 2.41 5.82
CA GLN A 45 -2.23 3.27 4.80
C GLN A 45 -3.02 4.57 4.58
N ARG A 46 -4.35 4.51 4.63
CA ARG A 46 -5.21 5.69 4.54
C ARG A 46 -4.93 6.68 5.67
N ILE A 47 -4.82 6.20 6.90
CA ILE A 47 -4.53 7.05 8.07
C ILE A 47 -3.11 7.61 7.98
N THR A 48 -2.13 6.76 7.61
CA THR A 48 -0.73 7.17 7.44
C THR A 48 -0.58 8.25 6.36
N SER A 49 -1.27 8.11 5.22
CA SER A 49 -1.23 9.09 4.14
C SER A 49 -1.77 10.47 4.57
N GLY A 50 -2.68 10.49 5.53
CA GLY A 50 -3.21 11.72 6.11
C GLY A 50 -2.14 12.62 6.77
N PHE A 51 -0.96 12.07 7.12
CA PHE A 51 0.17 12.87 7.61
C PHE A 51 0.88 13.64 6.51
N TYR A 52 0.70 13.24 5.27
CA TYR A 52 1.37 13.79 4.09
C TYR A 52 0.42 14.54 3.14
N ILE A 53 -0.87 14.59 3.46
CA ILE A 53 -1.94 15.08 2.58
C ILE A 53 -1.72 16.50 2.07
N GLU A 54 -1.12 17.39 2.89
CA GLU A 54 -0.83 18.77 2.49
C GLU A 54 0.15 18.84 1.32
N LYS A 55 1.06 17.86 1.21
CA LYS A 55 2.06 17.83 0.13
C LYS A 55 1.64 16.92 -1.02
N GLN A 56 0.97 15.80 -0.71
CA GLN A 56 0.59 14.81 -1.71
C GLN A 56 -0.78 15.08 -2.33
N LYS A 57 -1.60 15.94 -1.72
CA LYS A 57 -2.99 16.24 -2.14
C LYS A 57 -3.88 14.99 -2.24
N GLY A 58 -3.51 13.90 -1.57
CA GLY A 58 -4.25 12.63 -1.57
C GLY A 58 -3.49 11.51 -0.90
N MET A 59 -4.01 10.28 -1.05
CA MET A 59 -3.39 9.06 -0.50
C MET A 59 -2.09 8.68 -1.23
N PHE A 60 -2.00 8.99 -2.52
CA PHE A 60 -0.87 8.68 -3.38
C PHE A 60 -0.26 9.97 -3.95
N LEU A 61 1.07 10.00 -4.05
CA LEU A 61 1.80 11.15 -4.60
C LEU A 61 1.53 11.35 -6.09
N SER A 62 1.49 10.26 -6.87
CA SER A 62 1.23 10.30 -8.31
C SER A 62 -0.27 10.30 -8.61
N PRO A 63 -0.78 11.27 -9.42
CA PRO A 63 -2.15 11.27 -9.88
C PRO A 63 -2.51 10.01 -10.70
N GLN A 64 -1.56 9.51 -11.52
CA GLN A 64 -1.74 8.29 -12.32
C GLN A 64 -1.94 7.08 -11.39
N ILE A 65 -1.08 6.92 -10.39
CA ILE A 65 -1.22 5.87 -9.38
C ILE A 65 -2.55 6.03 -8.63
N SER A 66 -2.92 7.24 -8.26
CA SER A 66 -4.20 7.51 -7.58
C SER A 66 -5.40 7.03 -8.41
N ASN A 67 -5.38 7.25 -9.73
CA ASN A 67 -6.44 6.80 -10.64
C ASN A 67 -6.48 5.27 -10.76
N ILE A 68 -5.33 4.62 -10.90
CA ILE A 68 -5.22 3.15 -10.92
C ILE A 68 -5.78 2.57 -9.62
N MET A 69 -5.35 3.07 -8.47
CA MET A 69 -5.77 2.57 -7.16
C MET A 69 -7.26 2.79 -6.87
N LYS A 70 -7.83 3.91 -7.31
CA LYS A 70 -9.28 4.14 -7.22
C LYS A 70 -10.08 3.13 -8.04
N TYR A 71 -9.59 2.80 -9.23
CA TYR A 71 -10.24 1.81 -10.09
C TYR A 71 -10.19 0.42 -9.49
N ILE A 72 -9.02 0.01 -9.01
CA ILE A 72 -8.78 -1.32 -8.45
C ILE A 72 -9.49 -1.52 -7.11
N LYS A 73 -9.74 -0.47 -6.36
CA LYS A 73 -10.48 -0.55 -5.09
C LYS A 73 -11.86 -1.22 -5.24
N ASN A 74 -12.41 -1.26 -6.45
CA ASN A 74 -13.67 -1.95 -6.74
C ASN A 74 -13.53 -3.48 -6.89
N TYR A 75 -12.29 -3.99 -6.88
CA TYR A 75 -12.01 -5.42 -6.89
C TYR A 75 -11.80 -5.93 -5.47
N ASP A 76 -12.36 -7.10 -5.17
CA ASP A 76 -12.31 -7.69 -3.83
C ASP A 76 -10.90 -8.15 -3.44
N ASN A 77 -10.65 -8.12 -2.14
CA ASN A 77 -9.47 -8.70 -1.52
C ASN A 77 -8.13 -8.16 -2.05
N ILE A 78 -8.00 -6.83 -2.14
CA ILE A 78 -6.77 -6.16 -2.50
C ILE A 78 -6.35 -5.20 -1.38
N GLY A 79 -5.17 -5.41 -0.82
CA GLY A 79 -4.53 -4.47 0.09
C GLY A 79 -3.70 -3.45 -0.68
N ILE A 80 -3.95 -2.16 -0.53
CA ILE A 80 -3.25 -1.11 -1.26
C ILE A 80 -2.47 -0.17 -0.35
N GLY A 81 -1.35 0.34 -0.86
CA GLY A 81 -0.57 1.32 -0.14
C GLY A 81 0.51 1.99 -0.98
N GLN A 82 1.22 2.91 -0.34
CA GLN A 82 2.35 3.63 -0.92
C GLN A 82 3.58 3.45 -0.04
N SER A 83 4.73 3.21 -0.65
CA SER A 83 6.00 3.12 0.05
C SER A 83 6.50 4.52 0.42
N SER A 84 6.49 4.82 1.73
CA SER A 84 6.98 6.09 2.28
C SER A 84 6.39 7.32 1.57
N TRP A 85 7.25 8.19 1.02
CA TRP A 85 6.86 9.39 0.28
C TRP A 85 6.39 9.11 -1.16
N GLY A 86 6.41 7.87 -1.62
CA GLY A 86 6.18 7.53 -3.02
C GLY A 86 7.38 7.84 -3.92
N PRO A 87 7.23 7.80 -5.26
CA PRO A 87 5.98 7.51 -5.97
C PRO A 87 5.59 6.03 -6.01
N MET A 88 6.41 5.12 -5.47
CA MET A 88 6.14 3.68 -5.52
C MET A 88 4.92 3.33 -4.69
N ALA A 89 3.96 2.65 -5.31
CA ALA A 89 2.79 2.10 -4.66
C ALA A 89 2.77 0.58 -4.83
N TYR A 90 2.02 -0.10 -3.98
CA TYR A 90 1.92 -1.55 -4.00
C TYR A 90 0.48 -2.01 -3.83
N MET A 91 0.24 -3.22 -4.33
CA MET A 91 -0.98 -3.97 -4.16
C MET A 91 -0.62 -5.37 -3.65
N PHE A 92 -1.22 -5.76 -2.55
CA PHE A 92 -1.17 -7.14 -2.08
C PHE A 92 -2.38 -7.89 -2.62
N VAL A 93 -2.12 -9.05 -3.20
CA VAL A 93 -3.12 -9.97 -3.74
C VAL A 93 -2.83 -11.39 -3.26
N GLN A 94 -3.85 -12.23 -3.26
CA GLN A 94 -3.77 -13.55 -2.62
C GLN A 94 -2.95 -14.57 -3.42
N SER A 95 -2.83 -14.39 -4.76
CA SER A 95 -2.17 -15.37 -5.62
C SER A 95 -1.53 -14.72 -6.84
N ASP A 96 -0.59 -15.46 -7.45
CA ASP A 96 0.04 -15.06 -8.71
C ASP A 96 -0.97 -14.96 -9.86
N LEU A 97 -2.01 -15.81 -9.85
CA LEU A 97 -3.07 -15.74 -10.85
C LEU A 97 -3.82 -14.42 -10.75
N HIS A 98 -4.26 -14.06 -9.56
CA HIS A 98 -4.93 -12.78 -9.29
C HIS A 98 -4.04 -11.58 -9.63
N ALA A 99 -2.72 -11.67 -9.35
CA ALA A 99 -1.76 -10.63 -9.74
C ALA A 99 -1.69 -10.43 -11.26
N LYS A 100 -1.65 -11.53 -12.03
CA LYS A 100 -1.61 -11.48 -13.50
C LYS A 100 -2.92 -10.94 -14.09
N GLU A 101 -4.06 -11.33 -13.55
CA GLU A 101 -5.37 -10.81 -13.96
C GLU A 101 -5.45 -9.29 -13.75
N LEU A 102 -5.09 -8.81 -12.56
CA LEU A 102 -5.08 -7.38 -12.27
C LEU A 102 -4.08 -6.61 -13.14
N LEU A 103 -2.90 -7.16 -13.37
CA LEU A 103 -1.91 -6.56 -14.27
C LEU A 103 -2.50 -6.38 -15.67
N SER A 104 -3.14 -7.40 -16.21
CA SER A 104 -3.80 -7.34 -17.54
C SER A 104 -4.91 -6.29 -17.57
N ILE A 105 -5.76 -6.25 -16.54
CA ILE A 105 -6.84 -5.26 -16.43
C ILE A 105 -6.29 -3.83 -16.39
N ILE A 106 -5.23 -3.59 -15.60
CA ILE A 106 -4.62 -2.26 -15.49
C ILE A 106 -3.97 -1.86 -16.81
N GLN A 107 -3.21 -2.77 -17.43
CA GLN A 107 -2.55 -2.52 -18.72
C GLN A 107 -3.56 -2.18 -19.82
N ASN A 108 -4.64 -2.94 -19.91
CA ASN A 108 -5.67 -2.70 -20.92
C ASN A 108 -6.39 -1.35 -20.72
N LYS A 109 -6.65 -0.98 -19.47
CA LYS A 109 -7.36 0.28 -19.16
C LYS A 109 -6.46 1.50 -19.21
N TYR A 110 -5.22 1.37 -18.81
CA TYR A 110 -4.28 2.48 -18.61
C TYR A 110 -3.06 2.40 -19.53
N ASN A 111 -3.21 1.79 -20.71
CA ASN A 111 -2.15 1.63 -21.71
C ASN A 111 -1.48 2.96 -22.13
N VAL A 112 -2.06 4.10 -21.74
CA VAL A 112 -1.59 5.46 -22.03
C VAL A 112 -0.59 5.98 -21.00
N TYR A 113 -0.39 5.30 -19.88
CA TYR A 113 0.52 5.78 -18.84
C TYR A 113 1.96 5.27 -19.06
N ASN A 114 2.62 5.80 -20.10
CA ASN A 114 4.03 5.48 -20.41
C ASN A 114 5.02 5.69 -19.25
N ASN A 115 4.58 6.34 -18.16
CA ASN A 115 5.41 6.69 -17.00
C ASN A 115 5.14 5.80 -15.78
N VAL A 116 4.29 4.77 -15.87
CA VAL A 116 3.99 3.85 -14.78
C VAL A 116 4.50 2.47 -15.13
N GLN A 117 5.51 2.01 -14.41
CA GLN A 117 6.01 0.64 -14.51
C GLN A 117 5.24 -0.25 -13.53
N LEU A 118 4.76 -1.39 -14.02
CA LEU A 118 4.03 -2.39 -13.23
C LEU A 118 4.86 -3.68 -13.17
N ASN A 119 5.12 -4.17 -11.97
CA ASN A 119 5.87 -5.41 -11.75
C ASN A 119 5.10 -6.31 -10.78
N ILE A 120 5.06 -7.61 -11.07
CA ILE A 120 4.64 -8.63 -10.10
C ILE A 120 5.89 -9.05 -9.34
N VAL A 121 5.80 -9.04 -8.01
CA VAL A 121 6.88 -9.44 -7.13
C VAL A 121 6.33 -10.35 -6.02
N SER A 122 7.16 -11.27 -5.55
CA SER A 122 6.85 -12.11 -4.39
C SER A 122 7.71 -11.72 -3.19
N PRO A 123 7.21 -11.87 -1.96
CA PRO A 123 8.00 -11.62 -0.76
C PRO A 123 9.24 -12.52 -0.71
N TRP A 124 10.37 -11.96 -0.29
CA TRP A 124 11.59 -12.69 -0.07
C TRP A 124 11.59 -13.30 1.34
N ASN A 125 11.31 -14.61 1.44
CA ASN A 125 11.12 -15.28 2.73
C ASN A 125 12.40 -15.93 3.31
N THR A 126 13.55 -15.76 2.67
CA THR A 126 14.82 -16.38 3.11
C THR A 126 15.73 -15.44 3.91
N GLY A 127 15.23 -14.26 4.28
CA GLY A 127 15.99 -13.24 5.00
C GLY A 127 16.98 -12.49 4.09
N TYR A 128 17.93 -11.78 4.70
CA TYR A 128 18.94 -11.02 3.98
C TYR A 128 20.21 -11.83 3.74
N LYS A 129 20.93 -11.48 2.68
CA LYS A 129 22.26 -12.01 2.37
C LYS A 129 23.27 -10.86 2.37
N ILE A 130 24.34 -10.97 3.16
CA ILE A 130 25.46 -10.02 3.14
C ILE A 130 26.59 -10.66 2.35
N SER A 131 27.06 -9.98 1.31
CA SER A 131 28.29 -10.36 0.60
C SER A 131 29.31 -9.24 0.78
N TYR A 132 30.50 -9.61 1.26
CA TYR A 132 31.64 -8.71 1.30
C TYR A 132 32.39 -8.84 -0.04
N LYS A 133 32.70 -7.68 -0.66
CA LYS A 133 33.62 -7.60 -1.81
C LYS A 133 35.01 -7.36 -1.32
#